data_b013d549c13a1f64b170eab27d724dd9
#
_entry.id   b013d549c13a1f64b170eab27d724dd9
#
_cell.length_a   1.000
_cell.length_b   1.000
_cell.length_c   1.000
_cell.angle_alpha   90.00
_cell.angle_beta   90.00
_cell.angle_gamma   90.00
#
_symmetry.space_group_name_H-M   'P 1'
#
loop_
_entity.id
_entity.type
_entity.pdbx_description
1 polymer ?
#
loop_
_entity_poly.entity_id
_entity_poly.type
_entity_poly.pdbx_seq_one_letter_code
_entity_poly.pdbx_strand_id
1 'polypeptide(L)'
;PRRVAAMSVAKHVSEEMDLKFGKEVGYTIRFEDMTERGSTFLKYMTDGMLLREAMNDPNLERYSTVILDEAHERTLATDILMGLLKDVAKRRPDLKIIVMSATLDALKFQKYFNNAPLLKVPGRTFPVEVFYTQEPEKDYVEAAIRTVLMIHQAEDPGDVLVFLTGEDEIEDACRKIRTEGEKLLEEEPDLCGPLKVVPLYSSLPPSQPVSYTHLTLPTKRIV
;
A
#
# COMPACT_ATOMS: atom_id res chain seq x y z
N PRO A 1 0.35 8.79 1.65
CA PRO A 1 0.53 7.32 1.75
C PRO A 1 0.84 6.87 3.18
N ARG A 2 0.73 5.56 3.47
CA ARG A 2 1.13 4.96 4.75
C ARG A 2 2.65 4.99 4.90
N ARG A 3 3.17 4.84 6.16
CA ARG A 3 4.61 4.97 6.45
C ARG A 3 5.50 4.09 5.55
N VAL A 4 5.21 2.81 5.50
CA VAL A 4 5.99 1.85 4.69
C VAL A 4 5.90 2.19 3.20
N ALA A 5 4.71 2.55 2.72
CA ALA A 5 4.53 2.95 1.33
C ALA A 5 5.31 4.23 0.97
N ALA A 6 5.35 5.23 1.86
CA ALA A 6 6.12 6.45 1.62
C ALA A 6 7.62 6.15 1.44
N MET A 7 8.18 5.24 2.26
CA MET A 7 9.58 4.82 2.19
C MET A 7 9.87 4.00 0.94
N SER A 8 9.08 2.93 0.70
CA SER A 8 9.33 1.99 -0.40
C SER A 8 9.11 2.63 -1.77
N VAL A 9 8.06 3.43 -1.92
CA VAL A 9 7.77 4.13 -3.19
C VAL A 9 8.81 5.21 -3.47
N ALA A 10 9.23 5.99 -2.46
CA ALA A 10 10.30 6.97 -2.65
C ALA A 10 11.61 6.32 -3.11
N LYS A 11 11.97 5.18 -2.51
CA LYS A 11 13.15 4.41 -2.92
C LYS A 11 13.00 3.89 -4.36
N HIS A 12 11.90 3.24 -4.67
CA HIS A 12 11.64 2.68 -5.99
C HIS A 12 11.67 3.76 -7.09
N VAL A 13 11.02 4.90 -6.86
CA VAL A 13 11.02 6.01 -7.81
C VAL A 13 12.41 6.62 -7.97
N SER A 14 13.22 6.69 -6.91
CA SER A 14 14.60 7.14 -7.04
C SER A 14 15.44 6.21 -7.93
N GLU A 15 15.22 4.90 -7.82
CA GLU A 15 15.87 3.89 -8.66
C GLU A 15 15.40 3.98 -10.12
N GLU A 16 14.08 4.11 -10.38
CA GLU A 16 13.53 4.27 -11.72
C GLU A 16 14.00 5.54 -12.44
N MET A 17 14.21 6.62 -11.69
CA MET A 17 14.66 7.91 -12.22
C MET A 17 16.19 8.02 -12.28
N ASP A 18 16.93 7.00 -11.84
CA ASP A 18 18.39 7.02 -11.70
C ASP A 18 18.88 8.22 -10.85
N LEU A 19 18.19 8.47 -9.72
CA LEU A 19 18.45 9.57 -8.80
C LEU A 19 18.90 9.06 -7.44
N LYS A 20 19.56 9.93 -6.69
CA LYS A 20 20.05 9.58 -5.36
C LYS A 20 18.92 9.64 -4.33
N PHE A 21 18.59 8.48 -3.74
CA PHE A 21 17.62 8.38 -2.65
C PHE A 21 18.09 9.18 -1.42
N GLY A 22 17.16 9.93 -0.84
CA GLY A 22 17.43 10.84 0.29
C GLY A 22 18.01 12.19 -0.13
N LYS A 23 18.31 12.41 -1.43
CA LYS A 23 18.77 13.67 -1.98
C LYS A 23 17.73 14.30 -2.91
N GLU A 24 17.66 13.86 -4.17
CA GLU A 24 16.69 14.40 -5.15
C GLU A 24 15.27 13.87 -4.88
N VAL A 25 15.14 12.59 -4.53
CA VAL A 25 13.89 11.94 -4.13
C VAL A 25 14.05 11.48 -2.69
N GLY A 26 13.11 11.85 -1.84
CA GLY A 26 13.17 11.51 -0.43
C GLY A 26 11.80 11.31 0.21
N TYR A 27 11.78 11.05 1.51
CA TYR A 27 10.54 10.91 2.27
C TYR A 27 10.64 11.53 3.65
N THR A 28 9.49 11.86 4.21
CA THR A 28 9.36 12.29 5.61
C THR A 28 8.20 11.55 6.26
N ILE A 29 8.51 10.83 7.32
CA ILE A 29 7.54 10.14 8.17
C ILE A 29 7.75 10.56 9.63
N ARG A 30 6.89 10.09 10.53
CA ARG A 30 7.03 10.41 11.95
C ARG A 30 8.39 9.90 12.48
N PHE A 31 9.20 10.81 13.02
CA PHE A 31 10.54 10.61 13.57
C PHE A 31 11.65 10.31 12.56
N GLU A 32 11.39 10.40 11.27
CA GLU A 32 12.42 10.16 10.25
C GLU A 32 12.23 11.10 9.07
N ASP A 33 13.30 11.78 8.67
CA ASP A 33 13.35 12.68 7.53
C ASP A 33 14.57 12.33 6.66
N MET A 34 14.30 11.77 5.49
CA MET A 34 15.29 11.41 4.48
C MET A 34 15.16 12.36 3.30
N THR A 35 15.40 13.65 3.54
CA THR A 35 15.40 14.72 2.53
C THR A 35 16.59 15.63 2.70
N GLU A 36 17.06 16.23 1.62
CA GLU A 36 18.12 17.24 1.61
C GLU A 36 17.55 18.58 1.19
N ARG A 37 17.63 19.57 2.08
CA ARG A 37 17.08 20.91 1.83
C ARG A 37 17.76 21.56 0.63
N GLY A 38 16.98 22.01 -0.34
CA GLY A 38 17.46 22.63 -1.58
C GLY A 38 17.80 21.64 -2.69
N SER A 39 17.86 20.33 -2.41
CA SER A 39 18.10 19.27 -3.41
C SER A 39 16.86 18.43 -3.67
N THR A 40 16.10 18.09 -2.62
CA THR A 40 14.92 17.23 -2.74
C THR A 40 13.78 17.99 -3.45
N PHE A 41 13.45 17.54 -4.67
CA PHE A 41 12.33 18.09 -5.43
C PHE A 41 11.09 17.19 -5.39
N LEU A 42 11.24 15.89 -5.12
CA LEU A 42 10.14 14.95 -4.94
C LEU A 42 10.19 14.35 -3.54
N LYS A 43 9.19 14.70 -2.74
CA LYS A 43 9.12 14.32 -1.33
C LYS A 43 7.87 13.51 -1.05
N TYR A 44 8.05 12.28 -0.64
CA TYR A 44 6.97 11.42 -0.15
C TYR A 44 6.76 11.61 1.35
N MET A 45 5.52 11.72 1.80
CA MET A 45 5.24 11.85 3.22
C MET A 45 3.89 11.25 3.59
N THR A 46 3.70 10.95 4.86
CA THR A 46 2.40 10.58 5.37
C THR A 46 1.49 11.81 5.48
N ASP A 47 0.18 11.60 5.39
CA ASP A 47 -0.82 12.67 5.45
C ASP A 47 -0.68 13.51 6.73
N GLY A 48 -0.44 12.84 7.87
CA GLY A 48 -0.21 13.53 9.13
C GLY A 48 1.03 14.40 9.16
N MET A 49 2.07 14.08 8.38
CA MET A 49 3.27 14.93 8.26
C MET A 49 2.98 16.17 7.44
N LEU A 50 2.26 16.05 6.31
CA LEU A 50 1.86 17.20 5.53
C LEU A 50 0.91 18.12 6.32
N LEU A 51 -0.01 17.54 7.08
CA LEU A 51 -0.88 18.32 7.97
C LEU A 51 -0.07 19.11 9.01
N ARG A 52 0.95 18.49 9.61
CA ARG A 52 1.86 19.16 10.57
C ARG A 52 2.67 20.26 9.90
N GLU A 53 3.17 20.05 8.68
CA GLU A 53 3.86 21.11 7.93
C GLU A 53 2.93 22.28 7.64
N ALA A 54 1.70 22.02 7.23
CA ALA A 54 0.68 23.05 6.97
C ALA A 54 0.29 23.88 8.20
N MET A 55 0.46 23.35 9.41
CA MET A 55 0.27 24.13 10.64
C MET A 55 1.39 25.18 10.82
N ASN A 56 2.60 24.91 10.36
CA ASN A 56 3.73 25.82 10.46
C ASN A 56 3.88 26.72 9.23
N ASP A 57 3.46 26.23 8.07
CA ASP A 57 3.43 26.94 6.78
C ASP A 57 2.03 26.82 6.16
N PRO A 58 1.09 27.69 6.56
CA PRO A 58 -0.30 27.62 6.09
C PRO A 58 -0.48 27.82 4.59
N ASN A 59 0.50 28.33 3.89
CA ASN A 59 0.47 28.51 2.44
C ASN A 59 1.23 27.43 1.69
N LEU A 60 1.93 26.52 2.39
CA LEU A 60 2.76 25.48 1.78
C LEU A 60 3.73 26.04 0.73
N GLU A 61 4.44 27.12 1.08
CA GLU A 61 5.27 27.92 0.16
C GLU A 61 6.40 27.13 -0.48
N ARG A 62 6.84 26.05 0.18
CA ARG A 62 7.89 25.17 -0.33
C ARG A 62 7.47 24.27 -1.48
N TYR A 63 6.16 24.16 -1.74
CA TYR A 63 5.62 23.23 -2.73
C TYR A 63 5.01 23.99 -3.92
N SER A 64 5.31 23.54 -5.12
CA SER A 64 4.63 23.95 -6.35
C SER A 64 3.46 23.01 -6.69
N THR A 65 3.55 21.77 -6.22
CA THR A 65 2.53 20.75 -6.47
C THR A 65 2.36 19.87 -5.21
N VAL A 66 1.13 19.60 -4.84
CA VAL A 66 0.77 18.66 -3.78
C VAL A 66 -0.08 17.56 -4.39
N ILE A 67 0.31 16.30 -4.14
CA ILE A 67 -0.40 15.11 -4.60
C ILE A 67 -0.97 14.39 -3.39
N LEU A 68 -2.29 14.27 -3.32
CA LEU A 68 -3.00 13.42 -2.36
C LEU A 68 -3.28 12.07 -3.03
N ASP A 69 -2.58 11.06 -2.58
CA ASP A 69 -2.73 9.69 -3.07
C ASP A 69 -3.68 8.89 -2.19
N GLU A 70 -4.33 7.87 -2.77
CA GLU A 70 -5.28 6.98 -2.09
C GLU A 70 -6.41 7.73 -1.37
N ALA A 71 -6.91 8.80 -1.98
CA ALA A 71 -7.93 9.66 -1.38
C ALA A 71 -9.24 8.93 -1.02
N HIS A 72 -9.50 7.78 -1.64
CA HIS A 72 -10.65 6.93 -1.34
C HIS A 72 -10.58 6.23 0.03
N GLU A 73 -9.41 6.13 0.65
CA GLU A 73 -9.27 5.59 2.01
C GLU A 73 -9.96 6.49 3.07
N ARG A 74 -10.22 7.76 2.74
CA ARG A 74 -10.96 8.71 3.58
C ARG A 74 -10.44 8.75 5.02
N THR A 75 -9.11 8.78 5.19
CA THR A 75 -8.54 8.97 6.53
C THR A 75 -8.87 10.37 7.04
N LEU A 76 -8.97 10.53 8.36
CA LEU A 76 -9.22 11.82 8.98
C LEU A 76 -8.20 12.89 8.53
N ALA A 77 -6.93 12.52 8.47
CA ALA A 77 -5.87 13.45 8.05
C ALA A 77 -6.04 13.86 6.58
N THR A 78 -6.39 12.93 5.68
CA THR A 78 -6.65 13.21 4.27
C THR A 78 -7.84 14.15 4.10
N ASP A 79 -8.93 13.92 4.82
CA ASP A 79 -10.14 14.77 4.74
C ASP A 79 -9.86 16.19 5.23
N ILE A 80 -9.11 16.36 6.32
CA ILE A 80 -8.68 17.68 6.82
C ILE A 80 -7.76 18.36 5.77
N LEU A 81 -6.81 17.62 5.20
CA LEU A 81 -5.93 18.16 4.16
C LEU A 81 -6.68 18.62 2.92
N MET A 82 -7.72 17.91 2.49
CA MET A 82 -8.55 18.33 1.36
C MET A 82 -9.20 19.68 1.62
N GLY A 83 -9.75 19.90 2.83
CA GLY A 83 -10.31 21.18 3.24
C GLY A 83 -9.28 22.30 3.22
N LEU A 84 -8.14 22.04 3.85
CA LEU A 84 -7.03 22.99 3.95
C LEU A 84 -6.47 23.34 2.56
N LEU A 85 -6.20 22.35 1.70
CA LEU A 85 -5.68 22.57 0.36
C LEU A 85 -6.66 23.33 -0.53
N LYS A 86 -7.96 23.13 -0.38
CA LYS A 86 -8.98 23.92 -1.06
C LYS A 86 -8.91 25.41 -0.71
N ASP A 87 -8.61 25.73 0.55
CA ASP A 87 -8.44 27.11 0.98
C ASP A 87 -7.07 27.70 0.59
N VAL A 88 -6.02 26.88 0.62
CA VAL A 88 -4.69 27.28 0.11
C VAL A 88 -4.75 27.60 -1.38
N ALA A 89 -5.45 26.79 -2.18
CA ALA A 89 -5.62 27.03 -3.62
C ALA A 89 -6.26 28.37 -3.97
N LYS A 90 -7.13 28.92 -3.08
CA LYS A 90 -7.70 30.26 -3.26
C LYS A 90 -6.65 31.37 -3.08
N ARG A 91 -5.68 31.16 -2.18
CA ARG A 91 -4.63 32.12 -1.87
C ARG A 91 -3.41 31.97 -2.79
N ARG A 92 -3.18 30.76 -3.28
CA ARG A 92 -2.05 30.37 -4.12
C ARG A 92 -2.53 29.77 -5.45
N PRO A 93 -2.86 30.59 -6.45
CA PRO A 93 -3.29 30.11 -7.76
C PRO A 93 -2.18 29.39 -8.54
N ASP A 94 -0.91 29.55 -8.14
CA ASP A 94 0.25 28.85 -8.66
C ASP A 94 0.40 27.41 -8.16
N LEU A 95 -0.18 27.08 -6.97
CA LEU A 95 -0.10 25.75 -6.40
C LEU A 95 -1.00 24.77 -7.15
N LYS A 96 -0.41 23.69 -7.62
CA LYS A 96 -1.15 22.60 -8.26
C LYS A 96 -1.52 21.55 -7.24
N ILE A 97 -2.80 21.13 -7.25
CA ILE A 97 -3.30 20.07 -6.39
C ILE A 97 -3.78 18.92 -7.27
N ILE A 98 -3.25 17.73 -7.01
CA ILE A 98 -3.63 16.50 -7.69
C ILE A 98 -4.22 15.55 -6.65
N VAL A 99 -5.43 15.07 -6.87
CA VAL A 99 -6.08 14.07 -6.01
C VAL A 99 -6.20 12.78 -6.80
N MET A 100 -5.61 11.72 -6.28
CA MET A 100 -5.63 10.40 -6.90
C MET A 100 -6.53 9.46 -6.10
N SER A 101 -7.34 8.67 -6.81
CA SER A 101 -8.29 7.72 -6.22
C SER A 101 -8.49 6.53 -7.15
N ALA A 102 -8.54 5.34 -6.58
CA ALA A 102 -8.81 4.10 -7.32
C ALA A 102 -10.32 3.81 -7.50
N THR A 103 -11.21 4.59 -6.89
CA THR A 103 -12.65 4.34 -6.89
C THR A 103 -13.44 5.33 -7.73
N LEU A 104 -14.72 5.00 -8.00
CA LEU A 104 -15.70 5.86 -8.69
C LEU A 104 -16.04 7.15 -7.94
N ASP A 105 -15.57 7.32 -6.72
CA ASP A 105 -15.75 8.55 -5.93
C ASP A 105 -15.02 9.77 -6.50
N ALA A 106 -14.24 9.60 -7.55
CA ALA A 106 -13.56 10.69 -8.26
C ALA A 106 -14.50 11.84 -8.64
N LEU A 107 -15.77 11.56 -8.98
CA LEU A 107 -16.77 12.58 -9.27
C LEU A 107 -17.13 13.46 -8.05
N LYS A 108 -17.08 12.89 -6.85
CA LYS A 108 -17.30 13.66 -5.60
C LYS A 108 -16.15 14.63 -5.37
N PHE A 109 -14.90 14.17 -5.54
CA PHE A 109 -13.72 15.03 -5.45
C PHE A 109 -13.71 16.10 -6.53
N GLN A 110 -14.07 15.76 -7.77
CA GLN A 110 -14.20 16.73 -8.85
C GLN A 110 -15.14 17.87 -8.49
N LYS A 111 -16.34 17.56 -8.03
CA LYS A 111 -17.33 18.57 -7.57
C LYS A 111 -16.80 19.38 -6.38
N TYR A 112 -16.15 18.72 -5.42
CA TYR A 112 -15.59 19.38 -4.24
C TYR A 112 -14.53 20.42 -4.61
N PHE A 113 -13.68 20.13 -5.60
CA PHE A 113 -12.67 21.05 -6.14
C PHE A 113 -13.18 21.85 -7.36
N ASN A 114 -14.40 22.38 -7.29
CA ASN A 114 -14.98 23.31 -8.27
C ASN A 114 -14.99 22.78 -9.72
N ASN A 115 -15.39 21.53 -9.90
CA ASN A 115 -15.38 20.82 -11.17
C ASN A 115 -14.00 20.76 -11.82
N ALA A 116 -12.98 20.49 -11.02
CA ALA A 116 -11.61 20.28 -11.51
C ALA A 116 -11.56 19.26 -12.65
N PRO A 117 -10.61 19.37 -13.57
CA PRO A 117 -10.43 18.39 -14.64
C PRO A 117 -10.25 16.98 -14.09
N LEU A 118 -10.95 16.02 -14.67
CA LEU A 118 -10.83 14.60 -14.32
C LEU A 118 -10.02 13.87 -15.38
N LEU A 119 -8.86 13.36 -14.97
CA LEU A 119 -8.02 12.51 -15.80
C LEU A 119 -8.27 11.04 -15.42
N LYS A 120 -8.60 10.21 -16.40
CA LYS A 120 -8.71 8.77 -16.24
C LYS A 120 -7.46 8.11 -16.79
N VAL A 121 -6.75 7.38 -15.94
CA VAL A 121 -5.59 6.57 -16.34
C VAL A 121 -6.09 5.13 -16.46
N PRO A 122 -6.20 4.57 -17.67
CA PRO A 122 -6.62 3.18 -17.84
C PRO A 122 -5.54 2.25 -17.30
N GLY A 123 -5.93 1.32 -16.45
CA GLY A 123 -5.06 0.27 -15.96
C GLY A 123 -5.37 -1.07 -16.64
N ARG A 124 -4.43 -2.00 -16.55
CA ARG A 124 -4.66 -3.39 -16.95
C ARG A 124 -5.35 -4.13 -15.79
N THR A 125 -6.52 -4.69 -16.06
CA THR A 125 -7.22 -5.57 -15.11
C THR A 125 -6.97 -7.02 -15.49
N PHE A 126 -6.89 -7.88 -14.48
CA PHE A 126 -6.83 -9.33 -14.66
C PHE A 126 -8.20 -9.92 -14.33
N PRO A 127 -8.58 -11.07 -14.93
CA PRO A 127 -9.79 -11.77 -14.53
C PRO A 127 -9.74 -12.12 -13.04
N VAL A 128 -10.85 -11.91 -12.36
CA VAL A 128 -11.01 -12.26 -10.94
C VAL A 128 -12.24 -13.14 -10.81
N GLU A 129 -12.03 -14.34 -10.27
CA GLU A 129 -13.12 -15.24 -9.89
C GLU A 129 -13.33 -15.18 -8.38
N VAL A 130 -14.58 -15.12 -7.96
CA VAL A 130 -14.94 -15.04 -6.53
C VAL A 130 -15.60 -16.34 -6.11
N PHE A 131 -15.03 -16.96 -5.10
CA PHE A 131 -15.55 -18.20 -4.51
C PHE A 131 -15.99 -17.95 -3.08
N TYR A 132 -17.03 -18.65 -2.65
CA TYR A 132 -17.54 -18.59 -1.29
C TYR A 132 -17.62 -20.02 -0.72
N THR A 133 -17.49 -20.16 0.59
CA THR A 133 -17.79 -21.42 1.28
C THR A 133 -19.30 -21.69 1.19
N GLN A 134 -19.69 -22.94 1.04
CA GLN A 134 -21.12 -23.33 0.96
C GLN A 134 -21.84 -23.09 2.29
N GLU A 135 -21.13 -23.29 3.40
CA GLU A 135 -21.64 -23.09 4.75
C GLU A 135 -20.67 -22.20 5.56
N PRO A 136 -21.16 -21.49 6.59
CA PRO A 136 -20.31 -20.70 7.47
C PRO A 136 -19.29 -21.60 8.18
N GLU A 137 -18.04 -21.24 8.09
CA GLU A 137 -16.95 -21.92 8.80
C GLU A 137 -16.97 -21.57 10.29
N LYS A 138 -16.78 -22.57 11.16
CA LYS A 138 -16.71 -22.34 12.61
C LYS A 138 -15.38 -21.72 13.03
N ASP A 139 -14.32 -22.10 12.34
CA ASP A 139 -12.97 -21.60 12.53
C ASP A 139 -12.42 -21.10 11.19
N TYR A 140 -12.48 -19.79 10.99
CA TYR A 140 -12.04 -19.18 9.74
C TYR A 140 -10.52 -19.22 9.56
N VAL A 141 -9.73 -19.29 10.65
CA VAL A 141 -8.27 -19.41 10.57
C VAL A 141 -7.89 -20.80 10.04
N GLU A 142 -8.47 -21.85 10.59
CA GLU A 142 -8.25 -23.23 10.12
C GLU A 142 -8.78 -23.40 8.68
N ALA A 143 -9.90 -22.80 8.34
CA ALA A 143 -10.43 -22.82 6.97
C ALA A 143 -9.48 -22.10 6.00
N ALA A 144 -8.92 -20.97 6.37
CA ALA A 144 -7.93 -20.24 5.56
C ALA A 144 -6.65 -21.07 5.36
N ILE A 145 -6.13 -21.69 6.41
CA ILE A 145 -4.93 -22.57 6.35
C ILE A 145 -5.18 -23.73 5.37
N ARG A 146 -6.29 -24.43 5.53
CA ARG A 146 -6.70 -25.54 4.66
C ARG A 146 -6.82 -25.07 3.19
N THR A 147 -7.41 -23.90 2.97
CA THR A 147 -7.55 -23.35 1.62
C THR A 147 -6.19 -23.01 0.99
N VAL A 148 -5.25 -22.43 1.74
CA VAL A 148 -3.88 -22.17 1.27
C VAL A 148 -3.19 -23.45 0.83
N LEU A 149 -3.26 -24.49 1.65
CA LEU A 149 -2.62 -25.78 1.35
C LEU A 149 -3.27 -26.46 0.14
N MET A 150 -4.58 -26.39 0.01
CA MET A 150 -5.31 -26.90 -1.15
C MET A 150 -4.91 -26.15 -2.43
N ILE A 151 -4.80 -24.83 -2.39
CA ILE A 151 -4.35 -24.02 -3.55
C ILE A 151 -2.92 -24.41 -3.90
N HIS A 152 -2.05 -24.58 -2.92
CA HIS A 152 -0.66 -24.95 -3.13
C HIS A 152 -0.49 -26.32 -3.82
N GLN A 153 -1.36 -27.28 -3.53
CA GLN A 153 -1.36 -28.61 -4.15
C GLN A 153 -2.01 -28.66 -5.53
N ALA A 154 -3.13 -27.94 -5.72
CA ALA A 154 -4.02 -28.17 -6.85
C ALA A 154 -3.89 -27.14 -7.96
N GLU A 155 -3.27 -26.00 -7.71
CA GLU A 155 -3.27 -24.88 -8.62
C GLU A 155 -1.89 -24.59 -9.21
N ASP A 156 -1.89 -23.91 -10.38
CA ASP A 156 -0.66 -23.43 -11.00
C ASP A 156 0.16 -22.56 -10.04
N PRO A 157 1.50 -22.53 -10.17
CA PRO A 157 2.36 -21.69 -9.34
C PRO A 157 1.91 -20.23 -9.32
N GLY A 158 1.85 -19.65 -8.12
CA GLY A 158 1.40 -18.28 -7.90
C GLY A 158 1.55 -17.87 -6.44
N ASP A 159 1.20 -16.62 -6.14
CA ASP A 159 1.24 -16.09 -4.79
C ASP A 159 -0.14 -16.12 -4.13
N VAL A 160 -0.19 -16.39 -2.82
CA VAL A 160 -1.41 -16.40 -2.03
C VAL A 160 -1.33 -15.30 -0.97
N LEU A 161 -2.35 -14.44 -0.91
CA LEU A 161 -2.48 -13.40 0.10
C LEU A 161 -3.65 -13.73 1.01
N VAL A 162 -3.36 -13.89 2.32
CA VAL A 162 -4.36 -14.22 3.33
C VAL A 162 -4.55 -13.03 4.27
N PHE A 163 -5.80 -12.62 4.48
CA PHE A 163 -6.16 -11.56 5.42
C PHE A 163 -6.72 -12.16 6.70
N LEU A 164 -6.07 -11.84 7.84
CA LEU A 164 -6.49 -12.24 9.18
C LEU A 164 -6.63 -11.00 10.07
N THR A 165 -7.24 -11.16 11.25
CA THR A 165 -7.66 -10.02 12.07
C THR A 165 -6.59 -9.49 13.01
N GLY A 166 -5.58 -10.29 13.37
CA GLY A 166 -4.55 -9.89 14.35
C GLY A 166 -3.22 -10.63 14.21
N GLU A 167 -2.20 -10.12 14.90
CA GLU A 167 -0.83 -10.66 14.87
C GLU A 167 -0.75 -12.11 15.31
N ASP A 168 -1.45 -12.46 16.40
CA ASP A 168 -1.45 -13.80 16.95
C ASP A 168 -2.01 -14.82 15.96
N GLU A 169 -3.10 -14.48 15.28
CA GLU A 169 -3.68 -15.33 14.24
C GLU A 169 -2.76 -15.46 13.03
N ILE A 170 -2.09 -14.37 12.63
CA ILE A 170 -1.14 -14.36 11.51
C ILE A 170 0.05 -15.27 11.82
N GLU A 171 0.64 -15.15 13.01
CA GLU A 171 1.80 -15.96 13.41
C GLU A 171 1.43 -17.44 13.58
N ASP A 172 0.26 -17.74 14.17
CA ASP A 172 -0.24 -19.12 14.30
C ASP A 172 -0.48 -19.75 12.91
N ALA A 173 -1.17 -19.03 12.03
CA ALA A 173 -1.41 -19.49 10.66
C ALA A 173 -0.09 -19.71 9.91
N CYS A 174 0.85 -18.76 9.98
CA CYS A 174 2.16 -18.90 9.35
C CYS A 174 2.92 -20.13 9.83
N ARG A 175 2.91 -20.39 11.14
CA ARG A 175 3.54 -21.58 11.73
C ARG A 175 2.91 -22.86 11.21
N LYS A 176 1.57 -22.97 11.25
CA LYS A 176 0.84 -24.15 10.79
C LYS A 176 1.05 -24.39 9.29
N ILE A 177 0.94 -23.35 8.46
CA ILE A 177 1.14 -23.47 7.01
C ILE A 177 2.56 -23.94 6.69
N ARG A 178 3.60 -23.43 7.40
CA ARG A 178 4.98 -23.93 7.20
C ARG A 178 5.10 -25.40 7.54
N THR A 179 4.61 -25.81 8.71
CA THR A 179 4.71 -27.21 9.17
C THR A 179 3.98 -28.16 8.24
N GLU A 180 2.76 -27.82 7.82
CA GLU A 180 2.00 -28.69 6.91
C GLU A 180 2.56 -28.63 5.47
N GLY A 181 3.03 -27.48 5.02
CA GLY A 181 3.68 -27.34 3.70
C GLY A 181 4.98 -28.13 3.59
N GLU A 182 5.78 -28.20 4.67
CA GLU A 182 6.98 -29.05 4.73
C GLU A 182 6.62 -30.54 4.65
N LYS A 183 5.58 -30.99 5.36
CA LYS A 183 5.09 -32.36 5.25
C LYS A 183 4.59 -32.71 3.86
N LEU A 184 3.84 -31.83 3.23
CA LEU A 184 3.35 -32.01 1.86
C LEU A 184 4.49 -32.14 0.86
N LEU A 185 5.54 -31.34 1.02
CA LEU A 185 6.74 -31.42 0.17
C LEU A 185 7.49 -32.74 0.36
N GLU A 186 7.51 -33.32 1.59
CA GLU A 186 8.10 -34.62 1.87
C GLU A 186 7.27 -35.78 1.31
N GLU A 187 5.93 -35.69 1.43
CA GLU A 187 5.01 -36.73 1.02
C GLU A 187 4.79 -36.76 -0.52
N GLU A 188 4.71 -35.58 -1.15
CA GLU A 188 4.37 -35.42 -2.56
C GLU A 188 5.32 -34.43 -3.27
N PRO A 189 6.62 -34.74 -3.37
CA PRO A 189 7.62 -33.81 -3.91
C PRO A 189 7.43 -33.46 -5.39
N ASP A 190 6.74 -34.31 -6.14
CA ASP A 190 6.46 -34.10 -7.56
C ASP A 190 5.25 -33.16 -7.82
N LEU A 191 4.37 -33.00 -6.82
CA LEU A 191 3.15 -32.18 -6.91
C LEU A 191 3.31 -30.82 -6.25
N CYS A 192 4.13 -30.72 -5.19
CA CYS A 192 4.29 -29.51 -4.39
C CYS A 192 5.71 -28.96 -4.47
N GLY A 193 5.83 -27.68 -4.81
CA GLY A 193 7.09 -26.94 -4.71
C GLY A 193 7.33 -26.41 -3.28
N PRO A 194 8.50 -25.78 -3.01
CA PRO A 194 8.77 -25.18 -1.72
C PRO A 194 7.83 -23.99 -1.46
N LEU A 195 7.20 -23.95 -0.28
CA LEU A 195 6.28 -22.89 0.15
C LEU A 195 7.01 -21.86 1.02
N LYS A 196 7.07 -20.61 0.56
CA LYS A 196 7.60 -19.50 1.35
C LYS A 196 6.48 -18.76 2.07
N VAL A 197 6.38 -18.91 3.38
CA VAL A 197 5.35 -18.27 4.21
C VAL A 197 5.92 -17.05 4.92
N VAL A 198 5.24 -15.91 4.79
CA VAL A 198 5.72 -14.61 5.25
C VAL A 198 4.61 -13.89 6.03
N PRO A 199 4.81 -13.59 7.33
CA PRO A 199 3.88 -12.76 8.08
C PRO A 199 4.00 -11.30 7.68
N LEU A 200 2.86 -10.56 7.65
CA LEU A 200 2.83 -9.12 7.40
C LEU A 200 1.85 -8.43 8.34
N TYR A 201 2.34 -7.61 9.26
CA TYR A 201 1.54 -6.79 10.17
C TYR A 201 2.32 -5.53 10.60
N SER A 202 1.61 -4.57 11.22
CA SER A 202 2.11 -3.19 11.39
C SER A 202 3.26 -3.05 12.40
N SER A 203 3.40 -3.96 13.36
CA SER A 203 4.44 -3.94 14.40
C SER A 203 5.76 -4.60 13.97
N LEU A 204 5.81 -5.22 12.77
CA LEU A 204 7.05 -5.78 12.26
C LEU A 204 8.16 -4.73 12.11
N PRO A 205 9.43 -5.07 12.43
CA PRO A 205 10.56 -4.20 12.20
C PRO A 205 10.64 -3.73 10.73
N PRO A 206 10.98 -2.45 10.46
CA PRO A 206 10.98 -1.89 9.10
C PRO A 206 11.83 -2.65 8.07
N SER A 207 12.85 -3.36 8.52
CA SER A 207 13.72 -4.18 7.67
C SER A 207 13.04 -5.43 7.09
N GLN A 208 12.01 -5.96 7.75
CA GLN A 208 11.31 -7.16 7.31
C GLN A 208 10.28 -6.86 6.20
N PRO A 209 9.36 -5.88 6.32
CA PRO A 209 8.46 -5.52 5.23
C PRO A 209 9.18 -5.16 3.93
N VAL A 210 10.35 -4.51 4.00
CA VAL A 210 11.14 -4.13 2.82
C VAL A 210 11.69 -5.36 2.08
N SER A 211 12.04 -6.44 2.79
CA SER A 211 12.48 -7.69 2.14
C SER A 211 11.35 -8.40 1.38
N TYR A 212 10.09 -8.07 1.66
CA TYR A 212 8.91 -8.63 1.01
C TYR A 212 8.44 -7.84 -0.20
N THR A 213 8.79 -6.55 -0.31
CA THR A 213 8.46 -5.73 -1.49
C THR A 213 9.22 -6.17 -2.75
N HIS A 214 10.26 -6.99 -2.61
CA HIS A 214 10.94 -7.65 -3.72
C HIS A 214 10.25 -8.94 -4.20
N LEU A 215 9.22 -9.40 -3.48
CA LEU A 215 8.29 -10.38 -4.01
C LEU A 215 7.40 -9.61 -4.98
N THR A 216 7.75 -9.64 -6.26
CA THR A 216 6.88 -9.13 -7.31
C THR A 216 5.57 -9.90 -7.20
N LEU A 217 4.52 -9.21 -6.78
CA LEU A 217 3.16 -9.74 -6.74
C LEU A 217 2.55 -9.65 -8.15
N PRO A 218 2.67 -10.66 -9.01
CA PRO A 218 1.62 -10.92 -9.94
C PRO A 218 0.52 -11.61 -9.12
N THR A 219 -0.22 -10.84 -8.31
CA THR A 219 -1.34 -11.37 -7.53
C THR A 219 -2.37 -11.94 -8.48
N LYS A 220 -2.32 -13.25 -8.68
CA LYS A 220 -3.34 -13.96 -9.45
C LYS A 220 -4.57 -14.29 -8.61
N ARG A 221 -4.49 -14.30 -7.25
CA ARG A 221 -5.62 -14.65 -6.38
C ARG A 221 -5.56 -13.91 -5.04
N ILE A 222 -6.71 -13.41 -4.61
CA ILE A 222 -6.98 -12.91 -3.25
C ILE A 222 -7.99 -13.88 -2.65
N VAL A 223 -7.65 -14.50 -1.53
CA VAL A 223 -8.55 -15.36 -0.73
C VAL A 223 -9.03 -14.58 0.48
#